data_8aecd632eedc1c68efe20f71e46fdb21
#
_entry.id   8aecd632eedc1c68efe20f71e46fdb21
#
_cell.length_a   1.000
_cell.length_b   1.000
_cell.length_c   1.000
_cell.angle_alpha   90.00
_cell.angle_beta   90.00
_cell.angle_gamma   90.00
#
_symmetry.space_group_name_H-M   'P 1'
#
loop_
_entity.id
_entity.type
_entity.pdbx_description
1 polymer ?
#
loop_
_entity_poly.entity_id
_entity_poly.type
_entity_poly.pdbx_seq_one_letter_code
_entity_poly.pdbx_strand_id
1 'polypeptide(L)'
;MNIGARIKELREAAGFSQNKLAEWAGISQTHLRRVELGQADITVGHLQLVCDALGIKLKDFFNEADNEEDISSAIFSLSPKQRHFLIEFLKSL
;
A
#
# COMPACT_ATOMS: atom_id res chain seq x y z
N MET A 1 -2.29 -8.99 -6.43
CA MET A 1 -2.31 -8.38 -5.08
C MET A 1 -3.40 -7.33 -4.99
N ASN A 2 -4.15 -7.32 -3.92
CA ASN A 2 -5.08 -6.24 -3.61
C ASN A 2 -4.38 -5.28 -2.63
N ILE A 3 -4.13 -4.06 -3.07
CA ILE A 3 -3.39 -3.06 -2.28
C ILE A 3 -4.13 -2.74 -0.97
N GLY A 4 -5.44 -2.51 -1.05
CA GLY A 4 -6.24 -2.19 0.14
C GLY A 4 -6.25 -3.33 1.15
N ALA A 5 -6.41 -4.56 0.69
CA ALA A 5 -6.37 -5.75 1.55
C ALA A 5 -4.99 -5.93 2.19
N ARG A 6 -3.92 -5.64 1.45
CA ARG A 6 -2.56 -5.71 1.99
C ARG A 6 -2.33 -4.67 3.07
N ILE A 7 -2.81 -3.43 2.85
CA ILE A 7 -2.74 -2.38 3.87
C ILE A 7 -3.46 -2.84 5.14
N LYS A 8 -4.67 -3.36 5.00
CA LYS A 8 -5.47 -3.83 6.14
C LYS A 8 -4.75 -4.94 6.89
N GLU A 9 -4.21 -5.93 6.17
CA GLU A 9 -3.46 -7.03 6.75
C GLU A 9 -2.29 -6.53 7.59
N LEU A 10 -1.47 -5.65 7.02
CA LEU A 10 -0.29 -5.11 7.71
C LEU A 10 -0.69 -4.21 8.88
N ARG A 11 -1.77 -3.44 8.71
CA ARG A 11 -2.28 -2.59 9.78
C ARG A 11 -2.74 -3.41 10.97
N GLU A 12 -3.53 -4.45 10.73
CA GLU A 12 -4.03 -5.33 11.79
C GLU A 12 -2.89 -6.09 12.46
N ALA A 13 -1.91 -6.57 11.68
CA ALA A 13 -0.74 -7.25 12.21
C ALA A 13 0.09 -6.34 13.12
N ALA A 14 0.12 -5.04 12.82
CA ALA A 14 0.81 -4.05 13.64
C ALA A 14 -0.03 -3.57 14.84
N GLY A 15 -1.28 -3.98 14.94
CA GLY A 15 -2.17 -3.59 16.03
C GLY A 15 -2.75 -2.19 15.90
N PHE A 16 -2.80 -1.62 14.69
CA PHE A 16 -3.32 -0.27 14.48
C PHE A 16 -4.79 -0.28 14.06
N SER A 17 -5.57 0.67 14.60
CA SER A 17 -6.87 1.00 14.05
C SER A 17 -6.71 1.78 12.76
N GLN A 18 -7.77 1.85 11.94
CA GLN A 18 -7.76 2.72 10.75
C GLN A 18 -7.47 4.17 11.11
N ASN A 19 -8.09 4.66 12.18
CA ASN A 19 -7.91 6.04 12.64
C ASN A 19 -6.44 6.30 13.01
N LYS A 20 -5.84 5.40 13.74
CA LYS A 20 -4.44 5.55 14.17
C LYS A 20 -3.48 5.53 12.99
N LEU A 21 -3.66 4.61 12.07
CA LEU A 21 -2.82 4.56 10.89
C LEU A 21 -2.97 5.81 10.02
N ALA A 22 -4.21 6.26 9.80
CA ALA A 22 -4.47 7.47 9.02
C ALA A 22 -3.82 8.70 9.66
N GLU A 23 -3.93 8.83 10.97
CA GLU A 23 -3.31 9.92 11.73
C GLU A 23 -1.78 9.91 11.56
N TRP A 24 -1.14 8.76 11.75
CA TRP A 24 0.32 8.65 11.66
C TRP A 24 0.83 8.80 10.22
N ALA A 25 0.06 8.34 9.25
CA ALA A 25 0.43 8.48 7.84
C ALA A 25 0.14 9.88 7.29
N GLY A 26 -0.66 10.68 8.02
CA GLY A 26 -1.03 12.02 7.56
C GLY A 26 -2.02 12.01 6.40
N ILE A 27 -2.89 10.99 6.34
CA ILE A 27 -3.94 10.88 5.33
C ILE A 27 -5.32 10.83 6.00
N SER A 28 -6.39 11.10 5.24
CA SER A 28 -7.72 11.07 5.82
C SER A 28 -8.15 9.64 6.14
N GLN A 29 -8.84 9.46 7.26
CA GLN A 29 -9.40 8.16 7.64
C GLN A 29 -10.43 7.67 6.62
N THR A 30 -11.24 8.57 6.10
CA THR A 30 -12.23 8.22 5.07
C THR A 30 -11.55 7.67 3.82
N HIS A 31 -10.46 8.30 3.39
CA HIS A 31 -9.71 7.82 2.23
C HIS A 31 -9.07 6.45 2.51
N LEU A 32 -8.43 6.29 3.66
CA LEU A 32 -7.83 5.00 4.04
C LEU A 32 -8.88 3.89 4.07
N ARG A 33 -10.04 4.15 4.66
CA ARG A 33 -11.14 3.20 4.71
C ARG A 33 -11.58 2.79 3.31
N ARG A 34 -11.76 3.75 2.40
CA ARG A 34 -12.18 3.47 1.02
C ARG A 34 -11.12 2.65 0.27
N VAL A 35 -9.85 2.95 0.50
CA VAL A 35 -8.75 2.18 -0.09
C VAL A 35 -8.78 0.74 0.41
N GLU A 36 -8.93 0.53 1.71
CA GLU A 36 -9.00 -0.81 2.30
C GLU A 36 -10.19 -1.61 1.78
N LEU A 37 -11.31 -0.93 1.51
CA LEU A 37 -12.52 -1.58 0.96
C LEU A 37 -12.45 -1.80 -0.55
N GLY A 38 -11.39 -1.35 -1.22
CA GLY A 38 -11.27 -1.45 -2.67
C GLY A 38 -12.11 -0.45 -3.44
N GLN A 39 -12.61 0.60 -2.78
CA GLN A 39 -13.47 1.63 -3.38
C GLN A 39 -12.67 2.81 -3.92
N ALA A 40 -11.40 2.92 -3.60
CA ALA A 40 -10.53 3.98 -4.07
C ALA A 40 -9.11 3.46 -4.26
N ASP A 41 -8.41 4.02 -5.23
CA ASP A 41 -6.98 3.78 -5.41
C ASP A 41 -6.19 4.69 -4.48
N ILE A 42 -4.96 4.28 -4.16
CA ILE A 42 -4.02 5.10 -3.39
C ILE A 42 -2.85 5.49 -4.31
N THR A 43 -2.39 6.73 -4.19
CA THR A 43 -1.18 7.14 -4.90
C THR A 43 0.05 6.48 -4.28
N VAL A 44 1.13 6.35 -5.06
CA VAL A 44 2.38 5.79 -4.51
C VAL A 44 2.93 6.67 -3.40
N GLY A 45 2.77 8.00 -3.51
CA GLY A 45 3.17 8.91 -2.44
C GLY A 45 2.43 8.65 -1.13
N HIS A 46 1.11 8.48 -1.18
CA HIS A 46 0.33 8.12 0.00
C HIS A 46 0.66 6.72 0.50
N LEU A 47 0.90 5.77 -0.39
CA LEU A 47 1.33 4.43 0.00
C LEU A 47 2.66 4.47 0.74
N GLN A 48 3.60 5.31 0.30
CA GLN A 48 4.86 5.49 1.01
C GLN A 48 4.63 6.02 2.43
N LEU A 49 3.71 6.98 2.60
CA LEU A 49 3.35 7.50 3.93
C LEU A 49 2.78 6.38 4.82
N VAL A 50 1.94 5.53 4.25
CA VAL A 50 1.38 4.38 4.99
C VAL A 50 2.48 3.40 5.38
N CYS A 51 3.38 3.07 4.46
CA CYS A 51 4.51 2.18 4.75
C CYS A 51 5.43 2.76 5.84
N ASP A 52 5.71 4.06 5.78
CA ASP A 52 6.52 4.74 6.79
C ASP A 52 5.85 4.65 8.17
N ALA A 53 4.54 4.87 8.24
CA ALA A 53 3.78 4.75 9.48
C ALA A 53 3.78 3.33 10.03
N LEU A 54 3.77 2.33 9.16
CA LEU A 54 3.83 0.92 9.52
C LEU A 54 5.26 0.44 9.82
N GLY A 55 6.27 1.24 9.52
CA GLY A 55 7.66 0.87 9.73
C GLY A 55 8.19 -0.16 8.75
N ILE A 56 7.64 -0.22 7.55
CA ILE A 56 8.07 -1.16 6.51
C ILE A 56 8.55 -0.41 5.26
N LYS A 57 9.39 -1.07 4.48
CA LYS A 57 9.85 -0.54 3.20
C LYS A 57 8.79 -0.83 2.13
N LEU A 58 8.72 0.04 1.11
CA LEU A 58 7.77 -0.14 0.01
C LEU A 58 7.97 -1.49 -0.69
N LYS A 59 9.22 -1.93 -0.87
CA LYS A 59 9.50 -3.24 -1.48
C LYS A 59 8.93 -4.39 -0.64
N ASP A 60 8.97 -4.28 0.68
CA ASP A 60 8.45 -5.30 1.59
C ASP A 60 6.92 -5.33 1.56
N PHE A 61 6.30 -4.17 1.34
CA PHE A 61 4.86 -4.09 1.14
C PHE A 61 4.41 -4.97 -0.02
N PHE A 62 5.15 -4.95 -1.14
CA PHE A 62 4.82 -5.73 -2.33
C PHE A 62 5.34 -7.16 -2.28
N ASN A 63 6.13 -7.52 -1.28
CA ASN A 63 6.71 -8.85 -1.13
C ASN A 63 5.85 -9.72 -0.21
N GLU A 64 4.70 -10.16 -0.72
CA GLU A 64 3.82 -11.07 0.02
C GLU A 64 4.38 -12.49 0.12
N ALA A 65 5.28 -12.84 -0.80
CA ALA A 65 5.87 -14.15 -0.88
C ALA A 65 7.37 -14.02 -1.11
N ASP A 66 8.12 -15.07 -0.75
CA ASP A 66 9.57 -15.06 -0.72
C ASP A 66 10.24 -15.30 -2.08
N ASN A 67 9.55 -15.03 -3.21
CA ASN A 67 10.14 -15.26 -4.53
C ASN A 67 9.76 -14.15 -5.54
N GLU A 68 10.62 -14.00 -6.57
CA GLU A 68 10.47 -12.95 -7.58
C GLU A 68 9.24 -13.13 -8.47
N GLU A 69 8.83 -14.38 -8.74
CA GLU A 69 7.63 -14.64 -9.55
C GLU A 69 6.38 -14.06 -8.89
N ASP A 70 6.26 -14.23 -7.58
CA ASP A 70 5.11 -13.73 -6.84
C ASP A 70 5.11 -12.20 -6.79
N ILE A 71 6.29 -11.58 -6.72
CA ILE A 71 6.43 -10.13 -6.79
C ILE A 71 5.95 -9.63 -8.16
N SER A 72 6.40 -10.27 -9.24
CA SER A 72 5.99 -9.92 -10.60
C SER A 72 4.48 -10.06 -10.78
N SER A 73 3.91 -11.16 -10.29
CA SER A 73 2.46 -11.39 -10.34
C SER A 73 1.70 -10.32 -9.57
N ALA A 74 2.20 -9.93 -8.41
CA ALA A 74 1.60 -8.86 -7.60
C ALA A 74 1.58 -7.53 -8.36
N ILE A 75 2.68 -7.17 -9.02
CA ILE A 75 2.77 -5.95 -9.82
C ILE A 75 1.77 -5.99 -10.98
N PHE A 76 1.67 -7.12 -11.68
CA PHE A 76 0.72 -7.28 -12.78
C PHE A 76 -0.73 -7.24 -12.32
N SER A 77 -1.02 -7.56 -11.06
CA SER A 77 -2.38 -7.49 -10.52
C SER A 77 -2.82 -6.07 -10.15
N LEU A 78 -1.91 -5.11 -10.16
CA LEU A 78 -2.25 -3.71 -9.91
C LEU A 78 -3.10 -3.15 -11.05
N SER A 79 -3.97 -2.18 -10.74
CA SER A 79 -4.67 -1.45 -11.77
C SER A 79 -3.66 -0.69 -12.65
N PRO A 80 -4.02 -0.34 -13.90
CA PRO A 80 -3.13 0.46 -14.75
C PRO A 80 -2.69 1.76 -14.07
N LYS A 81 -3.58 2.41 -13.33
CA LYS A 81 -3.27 3.64 -12.60
C LYS A 81 -2.26 3.39 -11.49
N GLN A 82 -2.46 2.33 -10.71
CA GLN A 82 -1.53 1.96 -9.64
C GLN A 82 -0.15 1.61 -10.20
N ARG A 83 -0.09 0.85 -11.29
CA ARG A 83 1.18 0.52 -11.95
C ARG A 83 1.89 1.76 -12.45
N HIS A 84 1.15 2.69 -13.05
CA HIS A 84 1.73 3.95 -13.55
C HIS A 84 2.39 4.73 -12.42
N PHE A 85 1.69 4.93 -11.30
CA PHE A 85 2.23 5.63 -10.14
C PHE A 85 3.46 4.93 -9.57
N LEU A 86 3.44 3.61 -9.49
CA LEU A 86 4.58 2.84 -8.98
C LEU A 86 5.81 3.02 -9.89
N ILE A 87 5.63 2.93 -11.22
CA ILE A 87 6.71 3.10 -12.19
C ILE A 87 7.30 4.51 -12.08
N GLU A 88 6.45 5.54 -12.02
CA GLU A 88 6.91 6.93 -11.89
C GLU A 88 7.69 7.14 -10.59
N PHE A 89 7.21 6.57 -9.50
CA PHE A 89 7.91 6.63 -8.22
C PHE A 89 9.30 5.99 -8.30
N LEU A 90 9.40 4.79 -8.87
CA LEU A 90 10.67 4.08 -9.01
C LEU A 90 11.66 4.84 -9.90
N LYS A 91 11.17 5.51 -10.93
CA LYS A 91 12.02 6.34 -11.81
C LYS A 91 12.57 7.56 -11.09
N SER A 92 11.88 8.04 -10.06
CA SER A 92 12.30 9.24 -9.32
C SER A 92 13.38 8.94 -8.27
N LEU A 93 13.63 7.68 -8.01
CA LEU A 93 14.68 7.24 -7.09
C LEU A 93 16.03 7.21 -7.81
#